data_0a6994448ed63bd75409b71ea68086a6
#
_entry.id   0a6994448ed63bd75409b71ea68086a6
#
_cell.length_a   1.000
_cell.length_b   1.000
_cell.length_c   1.000
_cell.angle_alpha   90.00
_cell.angle_beta   90.00
_cell.angle_gamma   90.00
#
_symmetry.space_group_name_H-M   'P 1'
#
loop_
_entity.id
_entity.type
_entity.pdbx_description
1 polymer ?
#
loop_
_entity_poly.entity_id
_entity_poly.type
_entity_poly.pdbx_seq_one_letter_code
_entity_poly.pdbx_strand_id
1 'polypeptide(L)'
;MMRQQIESKGSNRVLFENLLSFLVFLAGLLLWVKYVHKQPIKTLTTSRQKVDWSRFWFAFALVAVFNIGITVLDYYSNPQDYVFNFQWEPFLYLLLISVFLIPIQTSFEEYFFRGYLMQGIGVLAKNRWIPLVLTSVIFGGLHYFNPEVTKLGNIIMIYYIGTGFFLG
;
A
#
# COMPACT_ATOMS: atom_id res chain seq x y z
N MET A 1 9.78 -11.43 16.13
CA MET A 1 8.80 -12.31 15.46
C MET A 1 9.04 -12.39 13.96
N MET A 2 8.92 -11.32 13.17
CA MET A 2 9.16 -11.34 11.71
C MET A 2 10.56 -11.82 11.31
N ARG A 3 11.64 -11.37 11.97
CA ARG A 3 13.01 -11.85 11.68
C ARG A 3 13.17 -13.36 11.85
N GLN A 4 12.62 -13.94 12.90
CA GLN A 4 12.65 -15.40 13.12
C GLN A 4 11.89 -16.17 12.04
N GLN A 5 10.78 -15.60 11.54
CA GLN A 5 10.04 -16.20 10.42
C GLN A 5 10.84 -16.13 9.11
N ILE A 6 11.54 -15.03 8.84
CA ILE A 6 12.40 -14.87 7.66
C ILE A 6 13.56 -15.87 7.71
N GLU A 7 14.21 -16.03 8.86
CA GLU A 7 15.29 -16.98 9.06
C GLU A 7 14.84 -18.45 8.88
N SER A 8 13.63 -18.76 9.32
CA SER A 8 13.10 -20.14 9.25
C SER A 8 12.46 -20.53 7.92
N LYS A 9 11.81 -19.57 7.24
CA LYS A 9 10.97 -19.81 6.05
C LYS A 9 11.51 -19.20 4.77
N GLY A 10 12.44 -18.25 4.85
CA GLY A 10 12.90 -17.43 3.74
C GLY A 10 12.02 -16.20 3.47
N SER A 11 12.64 -15.12 2.99
CA SER A 11 11.99 -13.81 2.81
C SER A 11 10.79 -13.83 1.87
N ASN A 12 10.92 -14.49 0.71
CA ASN A 12 9.86 -14.53 -0.30
C ASN A 12 8.61 -15.27 0.18
N ARG A 13 8.78 -16.34 0.95
CA ARG A 13 7.66 -17.09 1.51
C ARG A 13 6.92 -16.29 2.57
N VAL A 14 7.63 -15.60 3.44
CA VAL A 14 7.02 -14.72 4.47
C VAL A 14 6.27 -13.58 3.80
N LEU A 15 6.85 -12.96 2.76
CA LEU A 15 6.18 -11.93 1.97
C LEU A 15 4.88 -12.47 1.33
N PHE A 16 4.94 -13.63 0.71
CA PHE A 16 3.76 -14.28 0.10
C PHE A 16 2.66 -14.53 1.13
N GLU A 17 2.99 -15.15 2.27
CA GLU A 17 2.03 -15.46 3.33
C GLU A 17 1.35 -14.19 3.88
N ASN A 18 2.11 -13.11 4.07
CA ASN A 18 1.59 -11.83 4.52
C ASN A 18 0.66 -11.18 3.48
N LEU A 19 1.09 -11.15 2.22
CA LEU A 19 0.31 -10.52 1.15
C LEU A 19 -0.96 -11.31 0.82
N LEU A 20 -0.96 -12.63 0.98
CA LEU A 20 -2.13 -13.48 0.72
C LEU A 20 -3.31 -13.12 1.62
N SER A 21 -3.07 -12.65 2.84
CA SER A 21 -4.13 -12.21 3.76
C SER A 21 -4.93 -11.03 3.17
N PHE A 22 -4.29 -10.15 2.41
CA PHE A 22 -4.95 -9.00 1.79
C PHE A 22 -5.95 -9.41 0.69
N LEU A 23 -5.74 -10.55 0.03
CA LEU A 23 -6.72 -11.10 -0.91
C LEU A 23 -8.04 -11.42 -0.20
N VAL A 24 -7.97 -12.03 0.98
CA VAL A 24 -9.16 -12.34 1.80
C VAL A 24 -9.82 -11.05 2.27
N PHE A 25 -9.04 -10.08 2.74
CA PHE A 25 -9.57 -8.79 3.18
C PHE A 25 -10.20 -8.00 2.05
N LEU A 26 -9.58 -7.97 0.87
CA LEU A 26 -10.16 -7.31 -0.31
C LEU A 26 -11.47 -7.98 -0.74
N ALA A 27 -11.47 -9.31 -0.86
CA ALA A 27 -12.68 -10.05 -1.19
C ALA A 27 -13.80 -9.81 -0.17
N GLY A 28 -13.49 -9.85 1.13
CA GLY A 28 -14.42 -9.56 2.21
C GLY A 28 -15.01 -8.16 2.11
N LEU A 29 -14.16 -7.14 1.89
CA LEU A 29 -14.60 -5.75 1.73
C LEU A 29 -15.55 -5.59 0.52
N LEU A 30 -15.18 -6.16 -0.63
CA LEU A 30 -15.99 -6.06 -1.85
C LEU A 30 -17.34 -6.77 -1.69
N LEU A 31 -17.36 -7.94 -1.06
CA LEU A 31 -18.60 -8.67 -0.74
C LEU A 31 -19.45 -7.87 0.24
N TRP A 32 -18.86 -7.28 1.27
CA TRP A 32 -19.55 -6.46 2.25
C TRP A 32 -20.23 -5.25 1.59
N VAL A 33 -19.51 -4.49 0.78
CA VAL A 33 -20.05 -3.34 0.06
C VAL A 33 -21.17 -3.76 -0.88
N LYS A 34 -20.98 -4.84 -1.63
CA LYS A 34 -21.96 -5.32 -2.61
C LYS A 34 -23.24 -5.86 -1.98
N TYR A 35 -23.12 -6.70 -0.95
CA TYR A 35 -24.26 -7.45 -0.42
C TYR A 35 -24.88 -6.81 0.83
N VAL A 36 -24.09 -6.21 1.71
CA VAL A 36 -24.59 -5.58 2.94
C VAL A 36 -25.02 -4.14 2.64
N HIS A 37 -24.14 -3.34 2.03
CA HIS A 37 -24.49 -1.96 1.67
C HIS A 37 -25.30 -1.87 0.37
N LYS A 38 -25.41 -2.94 -0.41
CA LYS A 38 -26.11 -3.00 -1.70
C LYS A 38 -25.64 -1.91 -2.68
N GLN A 39 -24.33 -1.57 -2.61
CA GLN A 39 -23.70 -0.56 -3.44
C GLN A 39 -22.88 -1.20 -4.56
N PRO A 40 -22.82 -0.58 -5.74
CA PRO A 40 -21.91 -1.02 -6.81
C PRO A 40 -20.45 -0.86 -6.36
N ILE A 41 -19.62 -1.89 -6.58
CA ILE A 41 -18.17 -1.87 -6.27
C ILE A 41 -17.48 -0.66 -6.91
N LYS A 42 -17.94 -0.23 -8.08
CA LYS A 42 -17.43 0.94 -8.78
C LYS A 42 -17.42 2.21 -7.90
N THR A 43 -18.35 2.38 -6.98
CA THR A 43 -18.42 3.57 -6.10
C THR A 43 -17.20 3.68 -5.17
N LEU A 44 -16.51 2.57 -4.88
CA LEU A 44 -15.24 2.59 -4.16
C LEU A 44 -14.07 3.05 -5.04
N THR A 45 -14.16 2.83 -6.35
CA THR A 45 -13.03 3.07 -7.27
C THR A 45 -13.07 4.50 -7.83
N THR A 46 -14.25 5.00 -8.16
CA THR A 46 -14.37 6.30 -8.82
C THR A 46 -15.78 6.87 -8.70
N SER A 47 -15.87 8.19 -8.54
CA SER A 47 -17.11 8.95 -8.66
C SER A 47 -17.54 9.19 -10.12
N ARG A 48 -16.67 8.86 -11.09
CA ARG A 48 -16.92 9.04 -12.52
C ARG A 48 -17.73 7.88 -13.11
N GLN A 49 -18.27 8.08 -14.32
CA GLN A 49 -18.98 7.03 -15.03
C GLN A 49 -18.08 5.85 -15.44
N LYS A 50 -16.80 6.11 -15.72
CA LYS A 50 -15.80 5.09 -16.10
C LYS A 50 -14.47 5.35 -15.39
N VAL A 51 -13.69 4.30 -15.18
CA VAL A 51 -12.30 4.40 -14.70
C VAL A 51 -11.46 5.06 -15.78
N ASP A 52 -10.68 6.04 -15.39
CA ASP A 52 -9.81 6.80 -16.30
C ASP A 52 -8.40 6.16 -16.31
N TRP A 53 -8.23 5.19 -17.18
CA TRP A 53 -6.96 4.46 -17.30
C TRP A 53 -5.79 5.33 -17.77
N SER A 54 -6.06 6.43 -18.49
CA SER A 54 -5.01 7.36 -18.91
C SER A 54 -4.37 8.03 -17.68
N ARG A 55 -5.18 8.47 -16.73
CA ARG A 55 -4.68 9.05 -15.47
C ARG A 55 -3.95 8.03 -14.61
N PHE A 56 -4.45 6.79 -14.59
CA PHE A 56 -3.77 5.71 -13.88
C PHE A 56 -2.36 5.49 -14.41
N TRP A 57 -2.20 5.32 -15.74
CA TRP A 57 -0.90 5.10 -16.33
C TRP A 57 0.02 6.32 -16.27
N PHE A 58 -0.54 7.53 -16.34
CA PHE A 58 0.23 8.76 -16.13
C PHE A 58 0.80 8.82 -14.70
N ALA A 59 -0.04 8.60 -13.68
CA ALA A 59 0.41 8.59 -12.30
C ALA A 59 1.44 7.47 -12.03
N PHE A 60 1.19 6.28 -12.56
CA PHE A 60 2.13 5.16 -12.48
C PHE A 60 3.50 5.52 -13.08
N ALA A 61 3.52 6.05 -14.30
CA ALA A 61 4.76 6.44 -14.98
C ALA A 61 5.50 7.55 -14.20
N LEU A 62 4.78 8.54 -13.69
CA LEU A 62 5.37 9.62 -12.88
C LEU A 62 6.05 9.09 -11.62
N VAL A 63 5.36 8.21 -10.87
CA VAL A 63 5.92 7.61 -9.65
C VAL A 63 7.08 6.67 -9.99
N ALA A 64 6.99 5.90 -11.07
CA ALA A 64 8.07 5.01 -11.51
C ALA A 64 9.33 5.81 -11.87
N VAL A 65 9.20 6.86 -12.67
CA VAL A 65 10.34 7.73 -13.06
C VAL A 65 10.95 8.39 -11.83
N PHE A 66 10.13 8.87 -10.90
CA PHE A 66 10.59 9.49 -9.66
C PHE A 66 11.39 8.49 -8.79
N ASN A 67 10.87 7.28 -8.58
CA ASN A 67 11.55 6.26 -7.80
C ASN A 67 12.85 5.79 -8.45
N ILE A 68 12.85 5.56 -9.77
CA ILE A 68 14.07 5.21 -10.51
C ILE A 68 15.11 6.34 -10.38
N GLY A 69 14.68 7.60 -10.55
CA GLY A 69 15.55 8.75 -10.42
C GLY A 69 16.20 8.86 -9.03
N ILE A 70 15.42 8.72 -7.96
CA ILE A 70 15.95 8.72 -6.59
C ILE A 70 16.93 7.56 -6.38
N THR A 71 16.58 6.35 -6.82
CA THR A 71 17.45 5.18 -6.66
C THR A 71 18.78 5.36 -7.39
N VAL A 72 18.74 5.91 -8.61
CA VAL A 72 19.94 6.22 -9.39
C VAL A 72 20.79 7.28 -8.69
N LEU A 73 20.18 8.36 -8.19
CA LEU A 73 20.90 9.40 -7.46
C LEU A 73 21.54 8.86 -6.17
N ASP A 74 20.81 8.03 -5.42
CA ASP A 74 21.31 7.41 -4.21
C ASP A 74 22.49 6.47 -4.51
N TYR A 75 22.39 5.66 -5.57
CA TYR A 75 23.48 4.81 -6.02
C TYR A 75 24.75 5.59 -6.34
N TYR A 76 24.65 6.74 -7.02
CA TYR A 76 25.82 7.57 -7.31
C TYR A 76 26.38 8.30 -6.08
N SER A 77 25.52 8.60 -5.10
CA SER A 77 25.92 9.28 -3.88
C SER A 77 26.56 8.33 -2.85
N ASN A 78 26.06 7.10 -2.78
CA ASN A 78 26.43 6.10 -1.77
C ASN A 78 26.68 4.72 -2.40
N PRO A 79 27.60 4.58 -3.37
CA PRO A 79 27.81 3.31 -4.11
C PRO A 79 28.23 2.15 -3.20
N GLN A 80 28.85 2.44 -2.05
CA GLN A 80 29.26 1.45 -1.06
C GLN A 80 28.08 0.74 -0.36
N ASP A 81 26.89 1.32 -0.38
CA ASP A 81 25.70 0.73 0.24
C ASP A 81 25.01 -0.29 -0.66
N TYR A 82 25.49 -0.39 -1.91
CA TYR A 82 24.93 -1.27 -2.92
C TYR A 82 25.80 -2.48 -3.18
N VAL A 83 25.23 -3.66 -3.05
CA VAL A 83 25.87 -4.93 -3.39
C VAL A 83 25.04 -5.64 -4.44
N PHE A 84 25.67 -6.02 -5.56
CA PHE A 84 25.00 -6.79 -6.59
C PHE A 84 24.81 -8.24 -6.09
N ASN A 85 23.57 -8.62 -5.84
CA ASN A 85 23.16 -9.95 -5.38
C ASN A 85 21.97 -10.48 -6.19
N PHE A 86 22.17 -10.59 -7.50
CA PHE A 86 21.14 -11.11 -8.39
C PHE A 86 21.16 -12.63 -8.41
N GLN A 87 20.02 -13.26 -8.04
CA GLN A 87 19.78 -14.68 -8.12
C GLN A 87 18.48 -14.90 -8.89
N TRP A 88 18.55 -15.59 -10.01
CA TRP A 88 17.44 -15.72 -10.95
C TRP A 88 16.17 -16.33 -10.34
N GLU A 89 16.29 -17.44 -9.61
CA GLU A 89 15.16 -18.14 -9.04
C GLU A 89 14.43 -17.31 -7.94
N PRO A 90 15.11 -16.80 -6.89
CA PRO A 90 14.46 -15.92 -5.90
C PRO A 90 13.88 -14.65 -6.51
N PHE A 91 14.54 -14.11 -7.55
CA PHE A 91 14.04 -12.92 -8.25
C PHE A 91 12.73 -13.19 -8.99
N LEU A 92 12.59 -14.33 -9.68
CA LEU A 92 11.33 -14.68 -10.35
C LEU A 92 10.18 -14.85 -9.36
N TYR A 93 10.41 -15.52 -8.23
CA TYR A 93 9.41 -15.63 -7.18
C TYR A 93 9.00 -14.26 -6.65
N LEU A 94 9.98 -13.39 -6.36
CA LEU A 94 9.70 -12.03 -5.90
C LEU A 94 8.93 -11.22 -6.95
N LEU A 95 9.31 -11.32 -8.21
CA LEU A 95 8.63 -10.63 -9.31
C LEU A 95 7.16 -11.06 -9.43
N LEU A 96 6.89 -12.36 -9.40
CA LEU A 96 5.51 -12.88 -9.46
C LEU A 96 4.69 -12.42 -8.25
N ILE A 97 5.22 -12.56 -7.05
CA ILE A 97 4.56 -12.09 -5.82
C ILE A 97 4.25 -10.59 -5.93
N SER A 98 5.23 -9.80 -6.36
CA SER A 98 5.09 -8.33 -6.44
C SER A 98 4.06 -7.91 -7.49
N VAL A 99 4.10 -8.50 -8.67
CA VAL A 99 3.17 -8.12 -9.76
C VAL A 99 1.73 -8.47 -9.46
N PHE A 100 1.48 -9.58 -8.77
CA PHE A 100 0.11 -10.04 -8.51
C PHE A 100 -0.42 -9.64 -7.13
N LEU A 101 0.37 -9.73 -6.07
CA LEU A 101 -0.12 -9.56 -4.72
C LEU A 101 0.03 -8.13 -4.16
N ILE A 102 1.05 -7.37 -4.56
CA ILE A 102 1.16 -5.97 -4.13
C ILE A 102 -0.01 -5.10 -4.65
N PRO A 103 -0.46 -5.21 -5.93
CA PRO A 103 -1.66 -4.50 -6.36
C PRO A 103 -2.91 -4.88 -5.58
N ILE A 104 -3.03 -6.12 -5.11
CA ILE A 104 -4.17 -6.56 -4.27
C ILE A 104 -4.10 -5.90 -2.90
N GLN A 105 -2.92 -5.90 -2.26
CA GLN A 105 -2.70 -5.22 -0.98
C GLN A 105 -3.02 -3.72 -1.09
N THR A 106 -2.40 -3.03 -2.03
CA THR A 106 -2.61 -1.59 -2.22
C THR A 106 -4.05 -1.25 -2.57
N SER A 107 -4.72 -2.09 -3.38
CA SER A 107 -6.14 -1.91 -3.68
C SER A 107 -7.02 -2.09 -2.43
N PHE A 108 -6.72 -3.08 -1.58
CA PHE A 108 -7.44 -3.23 -0.32
C PHE A 108 -7.27 -1.99 0.56
N GLU A 109 -6.04 -1.53 0.75
CA GLU A 109 -5.74 -0.36 1.59
C GLU A 109 -6.45 0.89 1.08
N GLU A 110 -6.38 1.18 -0.23
CA GLU A 110 -7.07 2.32 -0.83
C GLU A 110 -8.60 2.21 -0.73
N TYR A 111 -9.16 1.05 -1.04
CA TYR A 111 -10.62 0.85 -0.94
C TYR A 111 -11.12 0.90 0.49
N PHE A 112 -10.36 0.37 1.44
CA PHE A 112 -10.73 0.39 2.84
C PHE A 112 -10.61 1.81 3.43
N PHE A 113 -9.46 2.45 3.28
CA PHE A 113 -9.20 3.75 3.93
C PHE A 113 -9.91 4.90 3.20
N ARG A 114 -9.76 5.01 1.87
CA ARG A 114 -10.26 6.14 1.08
C ARG A 114 -11.66 5.88 0.54
N GLY A 115 -11.90 4.67 0.07
CA GLY A 115 -13.20 4.30 -0.50
C GLY A 115 -14.29 4.03 0.55
N TYR A 116 -13.96 3.44 1.67
CA TYR A 116 -14.95 2.99 2.65
C TYR A 116 -14.92 3.80 3.95
N LEU A 117 -13.79 3.78 4.67
CA LEU A 117 -13.68 4.38 5.99
C LEU A 117 -13.82 5.91 5.96
N MET A 118 -13.09 6.55 5.04
CA MET A 118 -13.14 8.01 4.89
C MET A 118 -14.55 8.49 4.51
N GLN A 119 -15.23 7.80 3.59
CA GLN A 119 -16.59 8.15 3.20
C GLN A 119 -17.57 7.95 4.37
N GLY A 120 -17.48 6.83 5.09
CA GLY A 120 -18.33 6.53 6.24
C GLY A 120 -18.20 7.58 7.35
N ILE A 121 -16.96 7.91 7.74
CA ILE A 121 -16.68 8.96 8.73
C ILE A 121 -17.13 10.33 8.21
N GLY A 122 -16.94 10.62 6.92
CA GLY A 122 -17.34 11.89 6.31
C GLY A 122 -18.85 12.16 6.40
N VAL A 123 -19.67 11.13 6.20
CA VAL A 123 -21.12 11.22 6.37
C VAL A 123 -21.49 11.55 7.81
N LEU A 124 -20.83 10.93 8.78
CA LEU A 124 -21.11 11.15 10.22
C LEU A 124 -20.59 12.52 10.70
N ALA A 125 -19.39 12.87 10.31
CA ALA A 125 -18.71 14.09 10.78
C ALA A 125 -19.23 15.37 10.11
N LYS A 126 -19.87 15.27 8.93
CA LYS A 126 -20.30 16.40 8.08
C LYS A 126 -19.19 17.43 7.82
N ASN A 127 -17.95 16.97 7.84
CA ASN A 127 -16.75 17.78 7.70
C ASN A 127 -15.70 16.96 6.92
N ARG A 128 -15.06 17.54 5.90
CA ARG A 128 -14.09 16.85 5.05
C ARG A 128 -12.72 16.62 5.73
N TRP A 129 -12.36 17.43 6.70
CA TRP A 129 -11.06 17.35 7.37
C TRP A 129 -10.97 16.24 8.41
N ILE A 130 -12.07 16.00 9.13
CA ILE A 130 -12.11 14.98 10.19
C ILE A 130 -11.83 13.59 9.60
N PRO A 131 -12.53 13.10 8.56
CA PRO A 131 -12.23 11.79 7.99
C PRO A 131 -10.81 11.73 7.41
N LEU A 132 -10.34 12.78 6.74
CA LEU A 132 -9.01 12.83 6.17
C LEU A 132 -7.93 12.66 7.24
N VAL A 133 -7.95 13.47 8.29
CA VAL A 133 -6.97 13.40 9.37
C VAL A 133 -7.06 12.06 10.10
N LEU A 134 -8.27 11.64 10.45
CA LEU A 134 -8.47 10.41 11.23
C LEU A 134 -8.01 9.17 10.46
N THR A 135 -8.39 9.03 9.19
CA THR A 135 -7.95 7.88 8.37
C THR A 135 -6.46 7.89 8.11
N SER A 136 -5.84 9.07 7.97
CA SER A 136 -4.39 9.20 7.81
C SER A 136 -3.62 8.77 9.06
N VAL A 137 -4.11 9.17 10.25
CA VAL A 137 -3.51 8.77 11.53
C VAL A 137 -3.68 7.27 11.76
N ILE A 138 -4.86 6.71 11.47
CA ILE A 138 -5.09 5.26 11.59
C ILE A 138 -4.19 4.50 10.60
N PHE A 139 -4.12 4.95 9.35
CA PHE A 139 -3.25 4.35 8.33
C PHE A 139 -1.79 4.32 8.78
N GLY A 140 -1.26 5.48 9.22
CA GLY A 140 0.09 5.54 9.77
C GLY A 140 0.25 4.64 10.99
N GLY A 141 -0.69 4.67 11.94
CA GLY A 141 -0.66 3.87 13.16
C GLY A 141 -0.56 2.36 12.91
N LEU A 142 -1.22 1.85 11.88
CA LEU A 142 -1.11 0.44 11.50
C LEU A 142 0.29 0.04 10.98
N HIS A 143 1.07 1.01 10.51
CA HIS A 143 2.46 0.80 10.08
C HIS A 143 3.49 0.90 11.21
N TYR A 144 3.04 1.20 12.45
CA TYR A 144 3.95 1.40 13.58
C TYR A 144 4.85 0.18 13.88
N PHE A 145 4.34 -1.02 13.65
CA PHE A 145 5.07 -2.27 13.88
C PHE A 145 5.91 -2.75 12.68
N ASN A 146 5.98 -1.96 11.62
CA ASN A 146 6.79 -2.30 10.47
C ASN A 146 8.29 -2.27 10.79
N PRO A 147 9.10 -3.13 10.14
CA PRO A 147 10.54 -3.20 10.38
C PRO A 147 11.28 -1.87 10.16
N GLU A 148 10.76 -1.03 9.27
CA GLU A 148 11.32 0.29 8.95
C GLU A 148 11.26 1.23 10.15
N VAL A 149 10.18 1.19 10.94
CA VAL A 149 10.04 2.01 12.15
C VAL A 149 11.10 1.62 13.18
N THR A 150 11.42 0.32 13.28
CA THR A 150 12.48 -0.17 14.17
C THR A 150 13.87 0.29 13.73
N LYS A 151 14.11 0.42 12.41
CA LYS A 151 15.41 0.80 11.83
C LYS A 151 15.62 2.30 11.78
N LEU A 152 14.61 3.06 11.36
CA LEU A 152 14.68 4.49 11.09
C LEU A 152 14.10 5.35 12.22
N GLY A 153 13.54 4.71 13.26
CA GLY A 153 12.88 5.40 14.37
C GLY A 153 11.50 5.97 14.01
N ASN A 154 10.92 6.65 15.00
CA ASN A 154 9.53 7.16 14.87
C ASN A 154 9.36 8.25 13.81
N ILE A 155 10.43 8.80 13.27
CA ILE A 155 10.34 9.81 12.21
C ILE A 155 9.64 9.27 10.95
N ILE A 156 9.77 7.97 10.67
CA ILE A 156 9.10 7.32 9.54
C ILE A 156 7.58 7.36 9.66
N MET A 157 7.04 7.52 10.87
CA MET A 157 5.60 7.67 11.10
C MET A 157 5.05 8.95 10.47
N ILE A 158 5.87 10.02 10.41
CA ILE A 158 5.51 11.27 9.72
C ILE A 158 5.30 10.98 8.22
N TYR A 159 6.16 10.13 7.64
CA TYR A 159 6.01 9.72 6.25
C TYR A 159 4.71 8.92 6.04
N TYR A 160 4.40 7.93 6.87
CA TYR A 160 3.19 7.13 6.72
C TYR A 160 1.91 7.96 6.90
N ILE A 161 1.85 8.79 7.95
CA ILE A 161 0.70 9.68 8.19
C ILE A 161 0.59 10.72 7.07
N GLY A 162 1.72 11.31 6.66
CA GLY A 162 1.77 12.29 5.57
C GLY A 162 1.32 11.70 4.24
N THR A 163 1.74 10.48 3.91
CA THR A 163 1.27 9.75 2.72
C THR A 163 -0.23 9.49 2.81
N GLY A 164 -0.72 9.06 3.98
CA GLY A 164 -2.14 8.90 4.23
C GLY A 164 -2.94 10.17 3.96
N PHE A 165 -2.43 11.31 4.42
CA PHE A 165 -3.05 12.62 4.23
C PHE A 165 -2.97 13.11 2.77
N PHE A 166 -1.85 12.90 2.10
CA PHE A 166 -1.63 13.35 0.72
C PHE A 166 -2.47 12.58 -0.30
N LEU A 167 -2.71 11.30 -0.06
CA LEU A 167 -3.51 10.44 -0.95
C LEU A 167 -5.01 10.46 -0.65
N GLY A 168 -5.45 11.04 0.45
CA GLY A 168 -6.86 11.20 0.84
C GLY A 168 -7.44 12.51 0.36
#